data_d63c1715723c465bf7546bcc1f32da2c
#
_entry.id   d63c1715723c465bf7546bcc1f32da2c
#
_cell.length_a   1.000
_cell.length_b   1.000
_cell.length_c   1.000
_cell.angle_alpha   90.00
_cell.angle_beta   90.00
_cell.angle_gamma   90.00
#
_symmetry.space_group_name_H-M   'P 1'
#
loop_
_entity.id
_entity.type
_entity.pdbx_description
1 polymer ?
#
loop_
_entity_poly.entity_id
_entity_poly.type
_entity_poly.pdbx_seq_one_letter_code
_entity_poly.pdbx_strand_id
1 'polypeptide(L)'
;VAVTLTPSSDSDIKIEVWLPAASWNGKFQAVGNGGWAGAISYGALASSLQEGYATASTDTGHTGGNAAFAIGHREKVIDFAYRAVHEMAVKSKAIIGAFYDRAPRFSYWTAASQHKREKRPKERQVT
;
A
#
# COMPACT_ATOMS: atom_id res chain seq x y z
N VAL A 1 9.77 -6.70 2.97
CA VAL A 1 9.66 -7.44 1.70
C VAL A 1 9.31 -6.45 0.59
N ALA A 2 10.11 -6.43 -0.45
CA ALA A 2 9.84 -5.63 -1.65
C ALA A 2 9.28 -6.54 -2.74
N VAL A 3 8.20 -6.10 -3.39
CA VAL A 3 7.53 -6.84 -4.46
C VAL A 3 7.39 -5.95 -5.68
N THR A 4 7.66 -6.50 -6.86
CA THR A 4 7.40 -5.84 -8.13
C THR A 4 6.39 -6.66 -8.92
N LEU A 5 5.34 -6.01 -9.41
CA LEU A 5 4.29 -6.64 -10.21
C LEU A 5 4.21 -6.01 -11.58
N THR A 6 4.05 -6.86 -12.59
CA THR A 6 3.93 -6.44 -13.99
C THR A 6 2.69 -7.11 -14.61
N PRO A 7 1.46 -6.74 -14.18
CA PRO A 7 0.23 -7.38 -14.68
C PRO A 7 -0.05 -7.12 -16.16
N SER A 8 0.60 -6.11 -16.75
CA SER A 8 0.60 -5.88 -18.20
C SER A 8 2.02 -5.53 -18.65
N SER A 9 2.26 -5.48 -19.97
CA SER A 9 3.57 -5.13 -20.52
C SER A 9 4.00 -3.70 -20.20
N ASP A 10 3.05 -2.81 -19.89
CA ASP A 10 3.29 -1.40 -19.53
C ASP A 10 3.23 -1.16 -18.00
N SER A 11 2.98 -2.20 -17.23
CA SER A 11 2.82 -2.10 -15.78
C SER A 11 4.15 -2.30 -15.06
N ASP A 12 4.40 -1.46 -14.07
CA ASP A 12 5.54 -1.58 -13.15
C ASP A 12 5.10 -1.09 -11.78
N ILE A 13 4.56 -2.00 -10.96
CA ILE A 13 4.01 -1.69 -9.65
C ILE A 13 5.00 -2.13 -8.59
N LYS A 14 5.48 -1.19 -7.79
CA LYS A 14 6.33 -1.46 -6.62
C LYS A 14 5.49 -1.49 -5.35
N ILE A 15 5.74 -2.47 -4.53
CA ILE A 15 5.07 -2.66 -3.24
C ILE A 15 6.13 -2.96 -2.19
N GLU A 16 6.01 -2.33 -1.03
CA GLU A 16 6.79 -2.67 0.16
C GLU A 16 5.83 -3.21 1.23
N VAL A 17 6.18 -4.35 1.80
CA VAL A 17 5.44 -4.95 2.92
C VAL A 17 6.38 -5.05 4.12
N TRP A 18 6.01 -4.41 5.21
CA TRP A 18 6.78 -4.39 6.45
C TRP A 18 6.05 -5.18 7.52
N LEU A 19 6.77 -6.10 8.15
CA LEU A 19 6.23 -7.07 9.10
C LEU A 19 6.91 -6.90 10.46
N PRO A 20 6.16 -6.70 11.57
CA PRO A 20 6.76 -6.73 12.90
C PRO A 20 7.37 -8.10 13.18
N ALA A 21 8.64 -8.12 13.60
CA ALA A 21 9.32 -9.35 13.96
C ALA A 21 8.80 -9.94 15.29
N ALA A 22 8.27 -9.08 16.16
CA ALA A 22 7.71 -9.46 17.44
C ALA A 22 6.48 -8.60 17.75
N SER A 23 5.58 -9.12 18.59
CA SER A 23 4.40 -8.38 19.08
C SER A 23 3.45 -7.90 17.99
N TRP A 24 3.29 -8.68 16.92
CA TRP A 24 2.28 -8.38 15.91
C TRP A 24 0.88 -8.37 16.51
N ASN A 25 0.13 -7.29 16.26
CA ASN A 25 -1.21 -7.11 16.81
C ASN A 25 -2.31 -7.90 16.08
N GLY A 26 -1.97 -8.70 15.08
CA GLY A 26 -2.91 -9.48 14.29
C GLY A 26 -3.65 -8.68 13.22
N LYS A 27 -3.23 -7.44 12.95
CA LYS A 27 -3.90 -6.52 12.01
C LYS A 27 -2.97 -6.14 10.87
N PHE A 28 -3.57 -5.82 9.73
CA PHE A 28 -2.90 -5.32 8.54
C PHE A 28 -3.39 -3.90 8.24
N GLN A 29 -2.47 -3.01 7.93
CA GLN A 29 -2.78 -1.65 7.52
C GLN A 29 -2.12 -1.32 6.19
N ALA A 30 -2.92 -1.09 5.17
CA ALA A 30 -2.47 -0.56 3.89
C ALA A 30 -2.42 0.96 3.96
N VAL A 31 -1.31 1.54 3.52
CA VAL A 31 -1.08 2.98 3.53
C VAL A 31 -1.17 3.52 2.11
N GLY A 32 -2.08 4.46 1.89
CA GLY A 32 -2.30 5.09 0.59
C GLY A 32 -1.49 6.36 0.39
N ASN A 33 -1.39 6.74 -0.89
CA ASN A 33 -0.79 7.99 -1.31
C ASN A 33 -1.86 9.07 -1.47
N GLY A 34 -1.45 10.34 -1.40
CA GLY A 34 -2.33 11.48 -1.67
C GLY A 34 -2.27 11.93 -3.13
N GLY A 35 -3.42 12.29 -3.71
CA GLY A 35 -3.50 12.83 -5.07
C GLY A 35 -2.87 11.92 -6.12
N TRP A 36 -2.04 12.49 -6.98
CA TRP A 36 -1.30 11.77 -8.03
C TRP A 36 0.05 11.26 -7.57
N ALA A 37 0.33 11.26 -6.28
CA ALA A 37 1.62 10.84 -5.75
C ALA A 37 1.90 9.36 -6.06
N GLY A 38 3.02 9.11 -6.72
CA GLY A 38 3.55 7.78 -7.00
C GLY A 38 4.80 7.54 -6.16
N ALA A 39 4.61 7.27 -4.87
CA ALA A 39 5.72 7.03 -3.96
C ALA A 39 5.29 6.10 -2.83
N ILE A 40 6.21 5.26 -2.40
CA ILE A 40 6.03 4.43 -1.22
C ILE A 40 6.16 5.33 0.02
N SER A 41 5.17 5.26 0.90
CA SER A 41 5.09 6.12 2.10
C SER A 41 5.87 5.51 3.26
N TYR A 42 7.20 5.58 3.21
CA TYR A 42 8.08 4.95 4.21
C TYR A 42 7.83 5.45 5.63
N GLY A 43 7.55 6.75 5.82
CA GLY A 43 7.24 7.32 7.13
C GLY A 43 5.97 6.74 7.74
N ALA A 44 4.94 6.56 6.92
CA ALA A 44 3.69 5.94 7.36
C ALA A 44 3.85 4.44 7.64
N LEU A 45 4.67 3.74 6.86
CA LEU A 45 5.04 2.34 7.12
C LEU A 45 5.72 2.22 8.49
N ALA A 46 6.69 3.08 8.77
CA ALA A 46 7.40 3.07 10.05
C ALA A 46 6.45 3.32 11.23
N SER A 47 5.55 4.28 11.12
CA SER A 47 4.56 4.60 12.16
C SER A 47 3.62 3.41 12.43
N SER A 48 3.10 2.79 11.39
CA SER A 48 2.23 1.62 11.51
C SER A 48 2.97 0.43 12.11
N LEU A 49 4.22 0.22 11.71
CA LEU A 49 5.06 -0.86 12.23
C LEU A 49 5.29 -0.71 13.73
N GLN A 50 5.54 0.52 14.21
CA GLN A 50 5.72 0.81 15.62
C GLN A 50 4.48 0.52 16.46
N GLU A 51 3.30 0.64 15.87
CA GLU A 51 2.02 0.29 16.51
C GLU A 51 1.72 -1.21 16.48
N GLY A 52 2.57 -2.01 15.88
CA GLY A 52 2.43 -3.46 15.81
C GLY A 52 1.67 -3.97 14.59
N TYR A 53 1.33 -3.12 13.62
CA TYR A 53 0.68 -3.53 12.38
C TYR A 53 1.67 -4.17 11.42
N ALA A 54 1.23 -5.21 10.72
CA ALA A 54 1.80 -5.54 9.42
C ALA A 54 1.27 -4.48 8.44
N THR A 55 2.15 -3.90 7.64
CA THR A 55 1.78 -2.74 6.83
C THR A 55 2.37 -2.82 5.42
N ALA A 56 1.70 -2.20 4.46
CA ALA A 56 2.15 -2.15 3.09
C ALA A 56 1.84 -0.81 2.44
N SER A 57 2.68 -0.43 1.49
CA SER A 57 2.49 0.75 0.64
C SER A 57 2.90 0.42 -0.79
N THR A 58 2.34 1.14 -1.76
CA THR A 58 2.65 0.98 -3.17
C THR A 58 2.89 2.33 -3.83
N ASP A 59 3.71 2.35 -4.89
CA ASP A 59 3.88 3.51 -5.75
C ASP A 59 2.73 3.69 -6.76
N THR A 60 1.75 2.79 -6.74
CA THR A 60 0.61 2.78 -7.66
C THR A 60 0.96 2.68 -9.14
N GLY A 61 2.16 2.21 -9.44
CA GLY A 61 2.61 1.93 -10.81
C GLY A 61 3.28 3.11 -11.52
N HIS A 62 3.58 4.19 -10.82
CA HIS A 62 4.33 5.32 -11.36
C HIS A 62 5.13 6.03 -10.27
N THR A 63 6.09 6.87 -10.68
CA THR A 63 6.87 7.73 -9.79
C THR A 63 6.56 9.19 -10.10
N GLY A 64 6.48 10.02 -9.06
CA GLY A 64 6.24 11.46 -9.21
C GLY A 64 4.88 11.91 -8.70
N GLY A 65 4.64 13.21 -8.79
CA GLY A 65 3.47 13.86 -8.20
C GLY A 65 2.47 14.42 -9.20
N ASN A 66 2.54 14.04 -10.49
CA ASN A 66 1.65 14.57 -11.52
C ASN A 66 1.08 13.45 -12.41
N ALA A 67 0.13 13.80 -13.25
CA ALA A 67 -0.58 12.86 -14.12
C ALA A 67 0.10 12.61 -15.47
N ALA A 68 1.33 13.06 -15.69
CA ALA A 68 2.02 12.92 -16.96
C ALA A 68 2.23 11.45 -17.35
N PHE A 69 2.35 10.54 -16.38
CA PHE A 69 2.48 9.11 -16.63
C PHE A 69 1.30 8.52 -17.39
N ALA A 70 0.12 9.14 -17.28
CA ALA A 70 -1.13 8.62 -17.86
C ALA A 70 -1.22 8.86 -19.38
N ILE A 71 -0.42 9.76 -19.93
CA ILE A 71 -0.46 10.12 -21.35
C ILE A 71 0.04 8.93 -22.19
N GLY A 72 -0.87 8.33 -22.98
CA GLY A 72 -0.54 7.20 -23.83
C GLY A 72 -0.32 5.86 -23.10
N HIS A 73 -0.62 5.80 -21.79
CA HIS A 73 -0.38 4.63 -20.93
C HIS A 73 -1.65 4.19 -20.21
N ARG A 74 -2.61 3.63 -20.96
CA ARG A 74 -3.89 3.17 -20.41
C ARG A 74 -3.72 2.21 -19.23
N GLU A 75 -2.80 1.24 -19.33
CA GLU A 75 -2.59 0.25 -18.28
C GLU A 75 -2.06 0.88 -16.99
N LYS A 76 -1.24 1.92 -17.08
CA LYS A 76 -0.78 2.68 -15.90
C LYS A 76 -1.91 3.45 -15.23
N VAL A 77 -2.88 3.93 -15.98
CA VAL A 77 -4.09 4.55 -15.42
C VAL A 77 -4.91 3.53 -14.64
N ILE A 78 -5.06 2.32 -15.16
CA ILE A 78 -5.75 1.22 -14.48
C ILE A 78 -5.00 0.84 -13.21
N ASP A 79 -3.68 0.74 -13.25
CA ASP A 79 -2.84 0.45 -12.10
C ASP A 79 -3.04 1.50 -11.00
N PHE A 80 -2.98 2.77 -11.36
CA PHE A 80 -3.20 3.88 -10.42
C PHE A 80 -4.61 3.88 -9.85
N ALA A 81 -5.63 3.64 -10.68
CA ALA A 81 -7.03 3.76 -10.29
C ALA A 81 -7.45 2.71 -9.25
N TYR A 82 -7.02 1.45 -9.43
CA TYR A 82 -7.43 0.39 -8.50
C TYR A 82 -6.52 -0.84 -8.45
N ARG A 83 -5.87 -1.20 -9.56
CA ARG A 83 -5.16 -2.49 -9.67
C ARG A 83 -4.01 -2.59 -8.68
N ALA A 84 -3.21 -1.54 -8.53
CA ALA A 84 -2.07 -1.53 -7.62
C ALA A 84 -2.50 -1.74 -6.16
N VAL A 85 -3.55 -1.06 -5.73
CA VAL A 85 -4.07 -1.19 -4.35
C VAL A 85 -4.68 -2.56 -4.12
N HIS A 86 -5.44 -3.07 -5.08
CA HIS A 86 -6.02 -4.41 -5.00
C HIS A 86 -4.93 -5.49 -4.91
N GLU A 87 -3.94 -5.44 -5.80
CA GLU A 87 -2.84 -6.40 -5.81
C GLU A 87 -1.97 -6.27 -4.55
N MET A 88 -1.76 -5.06 -4.06
CA MET A 88 -1.07 -4.84 -2.78
C MET A 88 -1.79 -5.56 -1.65
N ALA A 89 -3.10 -5.43 -1.55
CA ALA A 89 -3.88 -6.09 -0.50
C ALA A 89 -3.79 -7.61 -0.60
N VAL A 90 -3.96 -8.17 -1.80
CA VAL A 90 -3.90 -9.63 -2.03
C VAL A 90 -2.51 -10.17 -1.72
N LYS A 91 -1.46 -9.58 -2.26
CA LYS A 91 -0.08 -10.05 -2.07
C LYS A 91 0.39 -9.87 -0.64
N SER A 92 0.04 -8.76 0.00
CA SER A 92 0.41 -8.51 1.40
C SER A 92 -0.23 -9.52 2.34
N LYS A 93 -1.50 -9.85 2.14
CA LYS A 93 -2.18 -10.88 2.95
C LYS A 93 -1.55 -12.26 2.77
N ALA A 94 -1.14 -12.60 1.55
CA ALA A 94 -0.43 -13.85 1.28
C ALA A 94 0.93 -13.90 2.00
N ILE A 95 1.70 -12.81 1.96
CA ILE A 95 3.00 -12.70 2.64
C ILE A 95 2.82 -12.79 4.16
N ILE A 96 1.83 -12.10 4.72
CA ILE A 96 1.50 -12.14 6.15
C ILE A 96 1.14 -13.56 6.58
N GLY A 97 0.29 -14.23 5.81
CA GLY A 97 -0.09 -15.62 6.07
C GLY A 97 1.10 -16.57 6.08
N ALA A 98 2.03 -16.40 5.15
CA ALA A 98 3.25 -17.20 5.08
C ALA A 98 4.21 -16.91 6.25
N PHE A 99 4.36 -15.64 6.64
CA PHE A 99 5.30 -15.24 7.69
C PHE A 99 4.81 -15.60 9.10
N TYR A 100 3.53 -15.38 9.41
CA TYR A 100 2.96 -15.62 10.74
C TYR A 100 2.19 -16.93 10.85
N ASP A 101 2.06 -17.68 9.76
CA ASP A 101 1.25 -18.90 9.67
C ASP A 101 -0.23 -18.66 10.04
N ARG A 102 -0.71 -17.45 9.82
CA ARG A 102 -2.13 -17.08 10.00
C ARG A 102 -2.45 -15.79 9.27
N ALA A 103 -3.71 -15.65 8.84
CA ALA A 103 -4.20 -14.44 8.21
C ALA A 103 -4.39 -13.29 9.24
N PRO A 104 -4.33 -12.02 8.83
CA PRO A 104 -4.68 -10.91 9.71
C PRO A 104 -6.15 -10.97 10.09
N ARG A 105 -6.46 -10.63 11.35
CA ARG A 105 -7.84 -10.60 11.86
C ARG A 105 -8.64 -9.44 11.31
N PHE A 106 -7.98 -8.30 11.11
CA PHE A 106 -8.57 -7.10 10.53
C PHE A 106 -7.61 -6.49 9.52
N SER A 107 -8.18 -5.87 8.49
CA SER A 107 -7.43 -5.15 7.47
C SER A 107 -7.98 -3.73 7.35
N TYR A 108 -7.10 -2.73 7.40
CA TYR A 108 -7.45 -1.31 7.37
C TYR A 108 -6.76 -0.61 6.20
N TRP A 109 -7.41 0.43 5.70
CA TRP A 109 -6.86 1.35 4.74
C TRP A 109 -6.70 2.72 5.38
N THR A 110 -5.50 3.28 5.29
CA THR A 110 -5.21 4.64 5.73
C THR A 110 -4.79 5.47 4.53
N ALA A 111 -5.58 6.50 4.19
CA ALA A 111 -5.19 7.45 3.16
C ALA A 111 -4.38 8.59 3.80
N ALA A 112 -3.17 8.80 3.30
CA ALA A 112 -2.41 10.00 3.63
C ALA A 112 -3.01 11.18 2.88
N SER A 113 -3.80 12.04 3.55
CA SER A 113 -4.20 13.29 2.95
C SER A 113 -3.03 14.27 2.98
N GLN A 114 -2.70 14.88 1.83
CA GLN A 114 -1.69 15.92 1.76
C GLN A 114 -2.11 17.22 2.44
N HIS A 115 -3.34 17.33 2.90
CA HIS A 115 -3.78 18.46 3.69
C HIS A 115 -3.36 18.28 5.14
N LYS A 116 -2.26 18.96 5.49
CA LYS A 116 -1.93 19.25 6.87
C LYS A 116 -3.20 19.65 7.62
N ARG A 117 -3.67 18.81 8.50
CA ARG A 117 -4.22 19.19 9.80
C ARG A 117 -4.73 17.95 10.52
N GLU A 118 -4.04 17.60 11.60
CA GLU A 118 -4.55 17.17 12.90
C GLU A 118 -5.90 16.40 12.92
N LYS A 119 -6.17 15.57 11.95
CA LYS A 119 -7.21 14.56 12.13
C LYS A 119 -6.56 13.23 11.82
N ARG A 120 -6.62 12.35 12.80
CA ARG A 120 -6.24 10.95 12.61
C ARG A 120 -6.75 10.50 11.26
N PRO A 121 -5.92 9.83 10.45
CA PRO A 121 -6.37 9.26 9.20
C PRO A 121 -7.64 8.44 9.48
N LYS A 122 -8.66 8.62 8.68
CA LYS A 122 -9.85 7.80 8.82
C LYS A 122 -9.47 6.37 8.42
N GLU A 123 -9.35 5.54 9.41
CA GLU A 123 -9.17 4.11 9.19
C GLU A 123 -10.46 3.56 8.60
N ARG A 124 -10.35 2.96 7.45
CA ARG A 124 -11.48 2.27 6.83
C ARG A 124 -11.17 0.78 6.78
N GLN A 125 -12.06 0.00 7.36
CA GLN A 125 -11.94 -1.44 7.27
C GLN A 125 -12.11 -1.87 5.82
N VAL A 126 -11.18 -2.69 5.32
CA VAL A 126 -11.22 -3.27 3.98
C VAL A 126 -11.49 -4.76 4.14
N THR A 127 -12.56 -5.20 3.56
CA THR A 127 -12.91 -6.64 3.54
C THR A 127 -12.16 -7.39 2.47
#